data_0bb08fc09499b48ba99868874670f5ad
#
_entry.id   0bb08fc09499b48ba99868874670f5ad
#
_cell.length_a   1.000
_cell.length_b   1.000
_cell.length_c   1.000
_cell.angle_alpha   90.00
_cell.angle_beta   90.00
_cell.angle_gamma   90.00
#
_symmetry.space_group_name_H-M   'P 1'
#
loop_
_entity.id
_entity.type
_entity.pdbx_description
1 polymer ?
#
loop_
_entity_poly.entity_id
_entity_poly.type
_entity_poly.pdbx_seq_one_letter_code
_entity_poly.pdbx_strand_id
1 'polypeptide(L)'
;KKRFFIGDDTALIGALYKRESYVDHNQKFKNSNTGTLRDAAKFGTFISDNYAIYGSYEHDFGHGMTGIASFRWDAYHTERGNFDAFLPQVQINKKLNDKESIYINVGKSFRMPTMRQLYYSSGMLAANPNLDPEYGWNYEAGYKKQIGRGILKAAVFHIHLNDMISSRKITVGGNTVAQSYNAAEYKNTGVELSYSVQANDQLSWYVGGIFGNPKKKNTAASTWKETYSRWQLSTGAAWKGDKDEVSLSLAWIGNRTSTNSNIQDIGLMLNSTFLYTHHINDVFSASLAVDNIFDRDNLTDGGYYSEG
;
A
#
# COMPACT_ATOMS: atom_id res chain seq x y z
N LYS A 1 -21.91 -2.48 -12.10
CA LYS A 1 -21.20 -1.64 -13.10
C LYS A 1 -21.69 -1.96 -14.51
N LYS A 2 -21.76 -0.98 -15.39
CA LYS A 2 -22.10 -1.15 -16.80
C LYS A 2 -21.08 -0.42 -17.67
N ARG A 3 -20.69 -1.04 -18.78
CA ARG A 3 -19.80 -0.49 -19.79
C ARG A 3 -20.59 -0.14 -21.03
N PHE A 4 -20.25 0.96 -21.67
CA PHE A 4 -20.85 1.47 -22.88
C PHE A 4 -19.74 1.74 -23.90
N PHE A 5 -20.01 1.43 -25.16
CA PHE A 5 -19.13 1.75 -26.29
C PHE A 5 -19.78 2.88 -27.08
N ILE A 6 -19.05 3.94 -27.34
CA ILE A 6 -19.53 5.15 -28.00
C ILE A 6 -18.55 5.42 -29.16
N GLY A 7 -18.79 4.79 -30.30
CA GLY A 7 -17.79 4.73 -31.38
C GLY A 7 -16.56 3.97 -30.88
N ASP A 8 -15.38 4.59 -30.98
CA ASP A 8 -14.10 4.04 -30.49
C ASP A 8 -13.87 4.28 -29.01
N ASP A 9 -14.75 5.04 -28.36
CA ASP A 9 -14.63 5.40 -26.94
C ASP A 9 -15.29 4.39 -26.04
N THR A 10 -14.84 4.35 -24.78
CA THR A 10 -15.42 3.50 -23.75
C THR A 10 -15.82 4.32 -22.54
N ALA A 11 -17.07 4.18 -22.11
CA ALA A 11 -17.56 4.73 -20.85
C ALA A 11 -17.94 3.61 -19.87
N LEU A 12 -17.66 3.83 -18.60
CA LEU A 12 -18.04 2.92 -17.51
C LEU A 12 -18.74 3.72 -16.42
N ILE A 13 -19.84 3.18 -15.90
CA ILE A 13 -20.49 3.70 -14.70
C ILE A 13 -20.79 2.56 -13.73
N GLY A 14 -20.69 2.83 -12.44
CA GLY A 14 -20.99 1.85 -11.40
C GLY A 14 -21.39 2.49 -10.10
N ALA A 15 -22.00 1.66 -9.25
CA ALA A 15 -22.33 2.00 -7.88
C ALA A 15 -21.89 0.86 -6.96
N LEU A 16 -21.62 1.19 -5.71
CA LEU A 16 -21.25 0.28 -4.64
C LEU A 16 -22.03 0.66 -3.38
N TYR A 17 -22.52 -0.34 -2.68
CA TYR A 17 -22.89 -0.25 -1.29
C TYR A 17 -22.08 -1.26 -0.49
N LYS A 18 -21.50 -0.81 0.64
CA LYS A 18 -20.73 -1.65 1.55
C LYS A 18 -21.13 -1.29 2.99
N ARG A 19 -21.50 -2.29 3.77
CA ARG A 19 -21.65 -2.17 5.22
C ARG A 19 -20.51 -2.88 5.92
N GLU A 20 -19.87 -2.19 6.84
CA GLU A 20 -18.86 -2.76 7.74
C GLU A 20 -19.40 -2.67 9.17
N SER A 21 -19.27 -3.75 9.91
CA SER A 21 -19.54 -3.78 11.34
C SER A 21 -18.28 -4.19 12.08
N TYR A 22 -17.92 -3.42 13.09
CA TYR A 22 -16.87 -3.76 14.01
C TYR A 22 -17.49 -4.17 15.33
N VAL A 23 -17.27 -5.41 15.72
CA VAL A 23 -17.73 -5.96 17.00
C VAL A 23 -16.50 -6.32 17.81
N ASP A 24 -16.36 -5.71 18.99
CA ASP A 24 -15.33 -6.12 19.90
C ASP A 24 -15.80 -7.34 20.69
N HIS A 25 -15.21 -8.50 20.41
CA HIS A 25 -15.44 -9.69 21.19
C HIS A 25 -14.57 -9.65 22.45
N ASN A 26 -15.20 -9.82 23.61
CA ASN A 26 -14.51 -9.91 24.90
C ASN A 26 -13.37 -10.90 24.85
N GLN A 27 -12.13 -10.43 24.73
CA GLN A 27 -10.98 -11.25 25.03
C GLN A 27 -10.75 -11.21 26.54
N LYS A 28 -10.77 -12.39 27.17
CA LYS A 28 -10.38 -12.51 28.56
C LYS A 28 -8.86 -12.43 28.66
N PHE A 29 -8.34 -11.38 29.28
CA PHE A 29 -6.91 -11.27 29.57
C PHE A 29 -6.61 -11.90 30.93
N LYS A 30 -5.64 -12.80 30.96
CA LYS A 30 -5.10 -13.33 32.23
C LYS A 30 -4.16 -12.27 32.81
N ASN A 31 -4.50 -11.77 34.00
CA ASN A 31 -3.57 -10.93 34.76
C ASN A 31 -2.35 -11.78 35.14
N SER A 32 -1.17 -11.40 34.65
CA SER A 32 0.08 -12.15 34.93
C SER A 32 0.43 -12.26 36.41
N ASN A 33 -0.01 -11.30 37.27
CA ASN A 33 0.32 -11.27 38.66
C ASN A 33 -0.71 -12.01 39.58
N THR A 34 -1.96 -12.09 39.14
CA THR A 34 -3.04 -12.69 40.00
C THR A 34 -3.66 -13.92 39.36
N GLY A 35 -3.32 -14.25 38.12
CA GLY A 35 -3.94 -15.38 37.38
C GLY A 35 -5.43 -15.20 37.06
N THR A 36 -6.05 -14.09 37.51
CA THR A 36 -7.48 -13.83 37.27
C THR A 36 -7.76 -13.39 35.83
N LEU A 37 -8.80 -13.94 35.26
CA LEU A 37 -9.33 -13.52 33.95
C LEU A 37 -10.13 -12.22 34.17
N ARG A 38 -9.73 -11.14 33.46
CA ARG A 38 -10.52 -9.91 33.37
C ARG A 38 -11.20 -9.86 32.04
N ASP A 39 -12.48 -9.49 32.04
CA ASP A 39 -13.18 -9.17 30.81
C ASP A 39 -12.60 -7.87 30.23
N ALA A 40 -12.31 -7.87 28.94
CA ALA A 40 -12.07 -6.63 28.23
C ALA A 40 -13.34 -5.78 28.24
N ALA A 41 -13.21 -4.46 28.33
CA ALA A 41 -14.35 -3.57 28.25
C ALA A 41 -15.12 -3.83 26.94
N LYS A 42 -16.44 -3.97 27.02
CA LYS A 42 -17.29 -4.08 25.85
C LYS A 42 -17.36 -2.70 25.17
N PHE A 43 -16.77 -2.58 23.99
CA PHE A 43 -16.82 -1.32 23.23
C PHE A 43 -18.08 -1.19 22.35
N GLY A 44 -18.91 -2.20 22.26
CA GLY A 44 -20.14 -2.16 21.45
C GLY A 44 -19.94 -2.64 20.02
N THR A 45 -20.99 -2.47 19.23
CA THR A 45 -20.99 -2.73 17.79
C THR A 45 -21.01 -1.38 17.08
N PHE A 46 -20.04 -1.15 16.21
CA PHE A 46 -19.95 0.07 15.40
C PHE A 46 -20.20 -0.26 13.94
N ILE A 47 -20.99 0.57 13.27
CA ILE A 47 -21.42 0.35 11.89
C ILE A 47 -20.92 1.51 11.02
N SER A 48 -20.49 1.18 9.81
CA SER A 48 -20.20 2.13 8.74
C SER A 48 -20.87 1.67 7.47
N ASP A 49 -21.73 2.51 6.93
CA ASP A 49 -22.32 2.34 5.60
C ASP A 49 -21.57 3.23 4.60
N ASN A 50 -21.06 2.63 3.54
CA ASN A 50 -20.43 3.33 2.42
C ASN A 50 -21.29 3.18 1.17
N TYR A 51 -21.64 4.30 0.57
CA TYR A 51 -22.29 4.39 -0.73
C TYR A 51 -21.30 5.05 -1.69
N ALA A 52 -21.12 4.46 -2.85
CA ALA A 52 -20.24 5.07 -3.86
C ALA A 52 -20.86 5.02 -5.24
N ILE A 53 -20.64 6.09 -6.00
CA ILE A 53 -20.84 6.11 -7.44
C ILE A 53 -19.49 6.41 -8.10
N TYR A 54 -19.24 5.78 -9.23
CA TYR A 54 -17.99 5.99 -9.97
C TYR A 54 -18.22 5.86 -11.46
N GLY A 55 -17.36 6.52 -12.22
CA GLY A 55 -17.39 6.44 -13.68
C GLY A 55 -16.02 6.71 -14.27
N SER A 56 -15.83 6.25 -15.49
CA SER A 56 -14.67 6.58 -16.32
C SER A 56 -15.09 6.74 -17.76
N TYR A 57 -14.36 7.59 -18.46
CA TYR A 57 -14.46 7.78 -19.91
C TYR A 57 -13.07 7.70 -20.50
N GLU A 58 -12.90 6.81 -21.47
CA GLU A 58 -11.69 6.61 -22.23
C GLU A 58 -11.93 7.09 -23.66
N HIS A 59 -11.06 7.98 -24.13
CA HIS A 59 -11.12 8.58 -25.46
C HIS A 59 -9.83 8.32 -26.22
N ASP A 60 -9.96 7.88 -27.47
CA ASP A 60 -8.84 7.78 -28.40
C ASP A 60 -8.73 9.07 -29.21
N PHE A 61 -7.72 9.88 -28.91
CA PHE A 61 -7.42 11.12 -29.63
C PHE A 61 -6.77 10.87 -30.99
N GLY A 62 -6.57 9.62 -31.37
CA GLY A 62 -5.81 9.23 -32.55
C GLY A 62 -4.29 9.38 -32.36
N HIS A 63 -3.55 9.02 -33.41
CA HIS A 63 -2.08 9.09 -33.42
C HIS A 63 -1.39 8.41 -32.24
N GLY A 64 -2.03 7.39 -31.68
CA GLY A 64 -1.53 6.63 -30.52
C GLY A 64 -1.63 7.37 -29.17
N MET A 65 -2.51 8.37 -29.07
CA MET A 65 -2.79 9.06 -27.82
C MET A 65 -4.15 8.68 -27.27
N THR A 66 -4.20 8.18 -26.03
CA THR A 66 -5.41 7.78 -25.31
C THR A 66 -5.49 8.54 -24.00
N GLY A 67 -6.64 9.07 -23.66
CA GLY A 67 -6.93 9.72 -22.39
C GLY A 67 -8.03 9.00 -21.63
N ILE A 68 -7.88 8.91 -20.32
CA ILE A 68 -8.88 8.36 -19.41
C ILE A 68 -9.16 9.43 -18.34
N ALA A 69 -10.41 9.86 -18.24
CA ALA A 69 -10.90 10.65 -17.13
C ALA A 69 -11.82 9.78 -16.26
N SER A 70 -11.60 9.75 -14.97
CA SER A 70 -12.44 8.99 -14.06
C SER A 70 -12.74 9.77 -12.79
N PHE A 71 -13.83 9.41 -12.17
CA PHE A 71 -14.20 9.94 -10.85
C PHE A 71 -14.79 8.83 -9.99
N ARG A 72 -14.67 9.01 -8.69
CA ARG A 72 -15.38 8.27 -7.68
C ARG A 72 -15.87 9.25 -6.62
N TRP A 73 -17.13 9.12 -6.22
CA TRP A 73 -17.68 9.82 -5.07
C TRP A 73 -18.12 8.78 -4.05
N ASP A 74 -17.57 8.86 -2.84
CA ASP A 74 -17.90 8.03 -1.71
C ASP A 74 -18.64 8.85 -0.66
N ALA A 75 -19.72 8.32 -0.09
CA ALA A 75 -20.41 8.84 1.07
C ALA A 75 -20.41 7.78 2.17
N TYR A 76 -19.92 8.15 3.35
CA TYR A 76 -19.85 7.30 4.53
C TYR A 76 -20.82 7.81 5.59
N HIS A 77 -21.65 6.91 6.11
CA HIS A 77 -22.48 7.12 7.28
C HIS A 77 -21.92 6.29 8.42
N THR A 78 -21.43 6.94 9.46
CA THR A 78 -20.86 6.33 10.64
C THR A 78 -21.51 6.89 11.90
N GLU A 79 -21.34 6.26 13.04
CA GLU A 79 -21.82 6.78 14.32
C GLU A 79 -21.17 8.12 14.71
N ARG A 80 -20.00 8.43 14.15
CA ARG A 80 -19.35 9.72 14.34
C ARG A 80 -19.98 10.83 13.50
N GLY A 81 -20.58 10.49 12.36
CA GLY A 81 -21.13 11.43 11.40
C GLY A 81 -20.99 10.97 9.96
N ASN A 82 -21.28 11.88 9.07
CA ASN A 82 -21.21 11.66 7.63
C ASN A 82 -19.93 12.25 7.06
N PHE A 83 -19.30 11.51 6.17
CA PHE A 83 -18.12 11.96 5.43
C PHE A 83 -18.36 11.70 3.95
N ASP A 84 -17.83 12.56 3.11
CA ASP A 84 -17.83 12.32 1.67
C ASP A 84 -16.47 12.65 1.05
N ALA A 85 -16.19 12.03 -0.08
CA ALA A 85 -14.98 12.23 -0.83
C ALA A 85 -15.25 12.18 -2.33
N PHE A 86 -14.80 13.21 -3.03
CA PHE A 86 -14.75 13.23 -4.50
C PHE A 86 -13.31 12.99 -4.95
N LEU A 87 -13.12 11.95 -5.76
CA LEU A 87 -11.81 11.38 -6.14
C LEU A 87 -11.67 11.39 -7.66
N PRO A 88 -11.28 12.51 -8.25
CA PRO A 88 -10.99 12.60 -9.68
C PRO A 88 -9.64 11.96 -10.01
N GLN A 89 -9.53 11.39 -11.20
CA GLN A 89 -8.29 10.91 -11.78
C GLN A 89 -8.28 11.16 -13.29
N VAL A 90 -7.11 11.56 -13.79
CA VAL A 90 -6.86 11.70 -15.23
C VAL A 90 -5.58 10.96 -15.57
N GLN A 91 -5.62 10.17 -16.64
CA GLN A 91 -4.47 9.49 -17.21
C GLN A 91 -4.40 9.79 -18.70
N ILE A 92 -3.22 10.11 -19.20
CA ILE A 92 -2.93 10.28 -20.62
C ILE A 92 -1.80 9.34 -20.97
N ASN A 93 -1.98 8.55 -22.02
CA ASN A 93 -0.96 7.68 -22.59
C ASN A 93 -0.68 8.12 -24.03
N LYS A 94 0.59 8.11 -24.41
CA LYS A 94 1.03 8.40 -25.78
C LYS A 94 2.01 7.33 -26.23
N LYS A 95 1.66 6.58 -27.26
CA LYS A 95 2.59 5.75 -28.02
C LYS A 95 3.48 6.66 -28.85
N LEU A 96 4.78 6.58 -28.67
CA LEU A 96 5.77 7.29 -29.46
C LEU A 96 6.09 6.50 -30.74
N ASN A 97 6.09 5.18 -30.61
CA ASN A 97 6.19 4.18 -31.66
C ASN A 97 5.71 2.81 -31.13
N ASP A 98 5.87 1.74 -31.90
CA ASP A 98 5.40 0.39 -31.51
C ASP A 98 6.09 -0.17 -30.26
N LYS A 99 7.24 0.38 -29.85
CA LYS A 99 8.05 -0.10 -28.74
C LYS A 99 8.14 0.88 -27.58
N GLU A 100 7.66 2.10 -27.74
CA GLU A 100 7.86 3.16 -26.75
C GLU A 100 6.55 3.91 -26.48
N SER A 101 6.34 4.21 -25.21
CA SER A 101 5.21 5.04 -24.76
C SER A 101 5.59 5.87 -23.56
N ILE A 102 4.92 7.00 -23.41
CA ILE A 102 4.93 7.84 -22.23
C ILE A 102 3.53 7.92 -21.63
N TYR A 103 3.45 8.18 -20.34
CA TYR A 103 2.19 8.41 -19.66
C TYR A 103 2.31 9.46 -18.57
N ILE A 104 1.18 10.09 -18.26
CA ILE A 104 1.00 10.96 -17.10
C ILE A 104 -0.26 10.47 -16.38
N ASN A 105 -0.20 10.39 -15.08
CA ASN A 105 -1.31 10.03 -14.21
C ASN A 105 -1.39 11.04 -13.05
N VAL A 106 -2.58 11.61 -12.85
CA VAL A 106 -2.87 12.52 -11.74
C VAL A 106 -4.17 12.07 -11.11
N GLY A 107 -4.16 11.83 -9.81
CA GLY A 107 -5.37 11.37 -9.11
C GLY A 107 -5.39 11.79 -7.65
N LYS A 108 -6.61 12.01 -7.15
CA LYS A 108 -6.85 12.25 -5.73
C LYS A 108 -7.11 10.93 -5.02
N SER A 109 -6.49 10.74 -3.87
CA SER A 109 -6.70 9.60 -2.98
C SER A 109 -7.37 10.02 -1.67
N PHE A 110 -8.00 9.04 -1.03
CA PHE A 110 -8.73 9.21 0.22
C PHE A 110 -8.65 7.92 1.04
N ARG A 111 -8.57 8.06 2.36
CA ARG A 111 -8.64 6.91 3.27
C ARG A 111 -9.41 7.25 4.53
N MET A 112 -10.51 6.53 4.80
CA MET A 112 -11.21 6.59 6.08
C MET A 112 -10.35 6.02 7.21
N PRO A 113 -10.42 6.59 8.43
CA PRO A 113 -9.92 5.93 9.62
C PRO A 113 -10.59 4.55 9.77
N THR A 114 -9.82 3.57 10.21
CA THR A 114 -10.39 2.25 10.49
C THR A 114 -11.24 2.29 11.77
N MET A 115 -12.24 1.42 11.87
CA MET A 115 -13.06 1.27 13.08
C MET A 115 -12.22 1.04 14.33
N ARG A 116 -11.11 0.27 14.20
CA ARG A 116 -10.17 0.04 15.30
C ARG A 116 -9.50 1.33 15.76
N GLN A 117 -9.10 2.21 14.85
CA GLN A 117 -8.47 3.50 15.19
C GLN A 117 -9.47 4.44 15.88
N LEU A 118 -10.73 4.41 15.45
CA LEU A 118 -11.78 5.26 15.99
C LEU A 118 -12.26 4.80 17.38
N TYR A 119 -12.43 3.49 17.60
CA TYR A 119 -13.25 3.00 18.71
C TYR A 119 -12.54 1.99 19.63
N TYR A 120 -11.42 1.39 19.22
CA TYR A 120 -10.76 0.37 20.04
C TYR A 120 -9.75 0.97 21.03
N SER A 121 -9.89 0.60 22.31
CA SER A 121 -8.92 0.89 23.35
C SER A 121 -8.49 -0.38 24.09
N SER A 122 -7.24 -0.42 24.53
CA SER A 122 -6.66 -1.51 25.31
C SER A 122 -5.60 -0.97 26.27
N GLY A 123 -4.91 -1.85 27.00
CA GLY A 123 -3.80 -1.44 27.86
C GLY A 123 -2.61 -0.80 27.12
N MET A 124 -2.53 -0.94 25.79
CA MET A 124 -1.45 -0.39 24.96
C MET A 124 -1.93 0.59 23.90
N LEU A 125 -3.23 0.65 23.62
CA LEU A 125 -3.83 1.47 22.57
C LEU A 125 -4.95 2.33 23.13
N ALA A 126 -5.06 3.57 22.69
CA ALA A 126 -6.19 4.44 22.94
C ALA A 126 -6.93 4.75 21.63
N ALA A 127 -8.24 4.59 21.65
CA ALA A 127 -9.12 5.04 20.58
C ALA A 127 -9.00 6.56 20.35
N ASN A 128 -9.24 6.99 19.13
CA ASN A 128 -9.43 8.40 18.82
C ASN A 128 -10.65 8.60 17.92
N PRO A 129 -11.83 8.85 18.48
CA PRO A 129 -13.04 9.08 17.70
C PRO A 129 -13.02 10.40 16.91
N ASN A 130 -12.00 11.24 17.11
CA ASN A 130 -11.86 12.54 16.44
C ASN A 130 -10.92 12.49 15.22
N LEU A 131 -10.60 11.29 14.71
CA LEU A 131 -9.80 11.18 13.49
C LEU A 131 -10.57 11.64 12.27
N ASP A 132 -9.95 12.46 11.46
CA ASP A 132 -10.42 12.84 10.13
C ASP A 132 -9.88 11.92 9.06
N PRO A 133 -10.58 11.80 7.92
CA PRO A 133 -10.05 11.08 6.77
C PRO A 133 -8.78 11.72 6.21
N GLU A 134 -7.91 10.90 5.65
CA GLU A 134 -6.75 11.37 4.90
C GLU A 134 -7.13 11.68 3.46
N TYR A 135 -6.56 12.75 2.91
CA TYR A 135 -6.69 13.12 1.50
C TYR A 135 -5.31 13.32 0.88
N GLY A 136 -5.18 12.96 -0.38
CA GLY A 136 -3.93 13.19 -1.06
C GLY A 136 -4.05 13.28 -2.57
N TRP A 137 -3.02 13.87 -3.16
CA TRP A 137 -2.80 13.89 -4.59
C TRP A 137 -1.58 13.07 -4.94
N ASN A 138 -1.73 12.28 -6.01
CA ASN A 138 -0.67 11.48 -6.60
C ASN A 138 -0.44 11.99 -8.01
N TYR A 139 0.80 12.26 -8.33
CA TYR A 139 1.27 12.70 -9.64
C TYR A 139 2.34 11.73 -10.10
N GLU A 140 2.23 11.24 -11.31
CA GLU A 140 3.19 10.33 -11.89
C GLU A 140 3.36 10.62 -13.37
N ALA A 141 4.60 10.60 -13.84
CA ALA A 141 4.93 10.61 -15.25
C ALA A 141 5.93 9.48 -15.53
N GLY A 142 5.68 8.71 -16.58
CA GLY A 142 6.50 7.55 -16.85
C GLY A 142 6.74 7.31 -18.32
N TYR A 143 7.77 6.51 -18.58
CA TYR A 143 8.21 6.04 -19.87
C TYR A 143 8.32 4.53 -19.86
N LYS A 144 7.86 3.88 -20.90
CA LYS A 144 7.99 2.44 -21.14
C LYS A 144 8.64 2.20 -22.49
N LYS A 145 9.58 1.24 -22.49
CA LYS A 145 10.28 0.84 -23.72
C LYS A 145 10.41 -0.67 -23.79
N GLN A 146 10.03 -1.24 -24.90
CA GLN A 146 10.34 -2.62 -25.20
C GLN A 146 11.79 -2.73 -25.72
N ILE A 147 12.59 -3.55 -25.05
CA ILE A 147 13.99 -3.82 -25.42
C ILE A 147 14.12 -5.32 -25.62
N GLY A 148 14.20 -5.75 -26.86
CA GLY A 148 14.15 -7.18 -27.19
C GLY A 148 12.85 -7.83 -26.70
N ARG A 149 12.98 -8.87 -25.87
CA ARG A 149 11.86 -9.56 -25.19
C ARG A 149 11.51 -8.93 -23.82
N GLY A 150 12.19 -7.84 -23.43
CA GLY A 150 11.99 -7.19 -22.14
C GLY A 150 11.29 -5.85 -22.22
N ILE A 151 10.88 -5.36 -21.05
CA ILE A 151 10.22 -4.07 -20.86
C ILE A 151 10.97 -3.28 -19.82
N LEU A 152 11.50 -2.13 -20.22
CA LEU A 152 12.01 -1.09 -19.34
C LEU A 152 10.87 -0.15 -18.97
N LYS A 153 10.77 0.19 -17.68
CA LYS A 153 9.89 1.23 -17.17
C LYS A 153 10.69 2.21 -16.34
N ALA A 154 10.47 3.50 -16.52
CA ALA A 154 11.01 4.56 -15.70
C ALA A 154 9.88 5.52 -15.36
N ALA A 155 9.77 5.94 -14.11
CA ALA A 155 8.77 6.90 -13.68
C ALA A 155 9.35 7.88 -12.67
N VAL A 156 8.77 9.08 -12.64
CA VAL A 156 8.93 10.04 -11.54
C VAL A 156 7.57 10.20 -10.89
N PHE A 157 7.54 10.32 -9.57
CA PHE A 157 6.30 10.45 -8.84
C PHE A 157 6.40 11.51 -7.73
N HIS A 158 5.25 12.08 -7.40
CA HIS A 158 5.06 12.93 -6.24
C HIS A 158 3.73 12.59 -5.56
N ILE A 159 3.80 12.32 -4.26
CA ILE A 159 2.66 12.06 -3.40
C ILE A 159 2.61 13.17 -2.36
N HIS A 160 1.43 13.76 -2.15
CA HIS A 160 1.19 14.74 -1.09
C HIS A 160 -0.12 14.38 -0.38
N LEU A 161 -0.04 14.03 0.90
CA LEU A 161 -1.17 13.69 1.75
C LEU A 161 -1.36 14.77 2.81
N ASN A 162 -2.62 15.13 3.05
CA ASN A 162 -3.05 15.94 4.17
C ASN A 162 -3.76 15.07 5.20
N ASP A 163 -3.72 15.48 6.46
CA ASP A 163 -4.37 14.80 7.58
C ASP A 163 -3.96 13.33 7.73
N MET A 164 -2.74 12.99 7.32
CA MET A 164 -2.21 11.64 7.41
C MET A 164 -2.38 11.06 8.82
N ILE A 165 -3.00 9.88 8.92
CA ILE A 165 -3.17 9.19 10.19
C ILE A 165 -1.86 8.53 10.59
N SER A 166 -1.28 9.02 11.67
CA SER A 166 -0.03 8.55 12.27
C SER A 166 -0.28 8.07 13.70
N SER A 167 0.74 7.58 14.37
CA SER A 167 0.66 7.16 15.77
C SER A 167 1.53 8.04 16.67
N ARG A 168 1.04 8.34 17.86
CA ARG A 168 1.77 9.05 18.91
C ARG A 168 1.62 8.32 20.25
N LYS A 169 2.54 8.55 21.16
CA LYS A 169 2.41 8.11 22.56
C LYS A 169 1.67 9.18 23.34
N ILE A 170 0.68 8.75 24.12
CA ILE A 170 -0.07 9.59 25.08
C ILE A 170 -0.12 8.92 26.43
N THR A 171 -0.40 9.68 27.50
CA THR A 171 -0.59 9.14 28.84
C THR A 171 -2.07 9.11 29.18
N VAL A 172 -2.59 7.92 29.51
CA VAL A 172 -3.99 7.71 29.91
C VAL A 172 -3.97 6.94 31.24
N GLY A 173 -4.54 7.53 32.30
CA GLY A 173 -4.58 6.89 33.64
C GLY A 173 -3.21 6.50 34.18
N GLY A 174 -2.16 7.29 33.88
CA GLY A 174 -0.79 7.02 34.30
C GLY A 174 -0.02 6.03 33.42
N ASN A 175 -0.66 5.42 32.41
CA ASN A 175 -0.02 4.48 31.48
C ASN A 175 0.28 5.15 30.14
N THR A 176 1.43 4.85 29.55
CA THR A 176 1.77 5.30 28.22
C THR A 176 1.18 4.34 27.19
N VAL A 177 0.31 4.86 26.31
CA VAL A 177 -0.38 4.09 25.29
C VAL A 177 -0.19 4.74 23.92
N ALA A 178 -0.30 3.96 22.84
CA ALA A 178 -0.29 4.49 21.49
C ALA A 178 -1.69 4.98 21.10
N GLN A 179 -1.77 6.13 20.43
CA GLN A 179 -3.01 6.68 19.89
C GLN A 179 -2.80 7.12 18.44
N SER A 180 -3.74 6.77 17.57
CA SER A 180 -3.79 7.34 16.22
C SER A 180 -4.18 8.80 16.24
N TYR A 181 -3.57 9.64 15.41
CA TYR A 181 -3.89 11.05 15.25
C TYR A 181 -3.64 11.49 13.81
N ASN A 182 -4.30 12.55 13.36
CA ASN A 182 -4.01 13.15 12.07
C ASN A 182 -2.72 13.96 12.18
N ALA A 183 -1.68 13.55 11.46
CA ALA A 183 -0.47 14.33 11.24
C ALA A 183 -0.79 15.47 10.26
N ALA A 184 0.01 16.57 10.27
CA ALA A 184 -0.30 17.69 9.41
C ALA A 184 -0.20 17.34 7.93
N GLU A 185 0.91 16.74 7.51
CA GLU A 185 1.18 16.46 6.10
C GLU A 185 2.17 15.30 5.92
N TYR A 186 2.08 14.62 4.78
CA TYR A 186 3.10 13.70 4.27
C TYR A 186 3.38 14.03 2.80
N LYS A 187 4.65 13.93 2.41
CA LYS A 187 5.04 13.99 1.00
C LYS A 187 6.14 13.00 0.68
N ASN A 188 6.10 12.51 -0.55
CA ASN A 188 7.15 11.67 -1.09
C ASN A 188 7.35 12.01 -2.56
N THR A 189 8.56 12.38 -2.93
CA THR A 189 8.96 12.59 -4.32
C THR A 189 10.06 11.61 -4.63
N GLY A 190 9.97 10.94 -5.77
CA GLY A 190 10.93 9.92 -6.10
C GLY A 190 10.93 9.51 -7.55
N VAL A 191 11.74 8.50 -7.81
CA VAL A 191 11.89 7.84 -9.11
C VAL A 191 11.75 6.34 -8.94
N GLU A 192 11.18 5.71 -9.95
CA GLU A 192 11.09 4.27 -10.10
C GLU A 192 11.75 3.84 -11.40
N LEU A 193 12.54 2.78 -11.36
CA LEU A 193 13.14 2.15 -12.53
C LEU A 193 12.97 0.65 -12.43
N SER A 194 12.50 0.00 -13.49
CA SER A 194 12.41 -1.45 -13.54
C SER A 194 12.65 -1.98 -14.94
N TYR A 195 13.23 -3.17 -14.99
CA TYR A 195 13.36 -3.94 -16.21
C TYR A 195 12.94 -5.38 -15.95
N SER A 196 12.05 -5.88 -16.80
CA SER A 196 11.63 -7.28 -16.77
C SER A 196 11.76 -7.91 -18.15
N VAL A 197 12.17 -9.16 -18.22
CA VAL A 197 12.41 -9.85 -19.49
C VAL A 197 12.05 -11.32 -19.41
N GLN A 198 11.42 -11.81 -20.48
CA GLN A 198 11.34 -13.23 -20.80
C GLN A 198 12.56 -13.58 -21.66
N ALA A 199 13.65 -14.01 -21.01
CA ALA A 199 14.94 -14.25 -21.69
C ALA A 199 14.81 -15.33 -22.76
N ASN A 200 14.07 -16.40 -22.45
CA ASN A 200 13.65 -17.45 -23.39
C ASN A 200 12.31 -18.03 -22.91
N ASP A 201 11.85 -19.10 -23.50
CA ASP A 201 10.54 -19.67 -23.21
C ASP A 201 10.43 -20.26 -21.79
N GLN A 202 11.56 -20.53 -21.16
CA GLN A 202 11.67 -21.10 -19.83
C GLN A 202 12.10 -20.10 -18.76
N LEU A 203 12.94 -19.12 -19.10
CA LEU A 203 13.58 -18.21 -18.14
C LEU A 203 13.06 -16.79 -18.23
N SER A 204 12.58 -16.28 -17.13
CA SER A 204 12.26 -14.87 -16.91
C SER A 204 13.06 -14.30 -15.76
N TRP A 205 13.35 -12.99 -15.80
CA TRP A 205 13.93 -12.27 -14.66
C TRP A 205 13.52 -10.80 -14.67
N TYR A 206 13.65 -10.18 -13.51
CA TYR A 206 13.40 -8.76 -13.33
C TYR A 206 14.41 -8.14 -12.37
N VAL A 207 14.59 -6.85 -12.50
CA VAL A 207 15.26 -5.98 -11.54
C VAL A 207 14.54 -4.66 -11.49
N GLY A 208 14.39 -4.09 -10.29
CA GLY A 208 13.72 -2.81 -10.12
C GLY A 208 14.17 -2.09 -8.86
N GLY A 209 13.94 -0.79 -8.82
CA GLY A 209 14.23 0.03 -7.66
C GLY A 209 13.33 1.26 -7.59
N ILE A 210 13.02 1.65 -6.36
CA ILE A 210 12.32 2.87 -6.01
C ILE A 210 13.24 3.68 -5.12
N PHE A 211 13.41 4.97 -5.45
CA PHE A 211 14.17 5.93 -4.67
C PHE A 211 13.27 7.12 -4.36
N GLY A 212 13.02 7.38 -3.10
CA GLY A 212 12.12 8.41 -2.65
C GLY A 212 12.72 9.30 -1.56
N ASN A 213 12.02 10.38 -1.28
CA ASN A 213 12.34 11.29 -0.17
C ASN A 213 11.09 11.50 0.71
N PRO A 214 10.62 10.43 1.40
CA PRO A 214 9.43 10.49 2.23
C PRO A 214 9.65 11.36 3.45
N LYS A 215 8.79 12.34 3.64
CA LYS A 215 8.83 13.29 4.76
C LYS A 215 7.44 13.49 5.33
N LYS A 216 7.37 13.75 6.62
CA LYS A 216 6.12 14.11 7.31
C LYS A 216 6.30 15.31 8.22
N LYS A 217 5.22 16.03 8.44
CA LYS A 217 5.04 16.97 9.56
C LYS A 217 4.06 16.38 10.56
N ASN A 218 4.28 16.63 11.84
CA ASN A 218 3.35 16.22 12.87
C ASN A 218 2.25 17.27 13.15
N THR A 219 2.57 18.54 12.90
CA THR A 219 1.65 19.69 12.98
C THR A 219 2.01 20.69 11.89
N ALA A 220 1.13 21.64 11.59
CA ALA A 220 1.39 22.71 10.62
C ALA A 220 2.65 23.52 10.93
N ALA A 221 2.95 23.74 12.21
CA ALA A 221 4.13 24.48 12.67
C ALA A 221 5.41 23.64 12.73
N SER A 222 5.32 22.32 12.55
CA SER A 222 6.49 21.44 12.62
C SER A 222 7.35 21.53 11.36
N THR A 223 8.63 21.26 11.52
CA THR A 223 9.54 21.05 10.38
C THR A 223 9.30 19.68 9.74
N TRP A 224 9.63 19.56 8.46
CA TRP A 224 9.62 18.30 7.76
C TRP A 224 10.66 17.34 8.35
N LYS A 225 10.23 16.15 8.72
CA LYS A 225 11.11 15.06 9.20
C LYS A 225 11.07 13.91 8.21
N GLU A 226 12.21 13.28 8.00
CA GLU A 226 12.30 12.03 7.24
C GLU A 226 11.49 10.93 7.93
N THR A 227 10.89 10.07 7.13
CA THR A 227 10.07 8.96 7.59
C THR A 227 10.09 7.85 6.54
N TYR A 228 9.86 6.61 6.95
CA TYR A 228 9.90 5.43 6.08
C TYR A 228 11.25 5.21 5.39
N SER A 229 11.30 4.22 4.53
CA SER A 229 12.49 3.87 3.75
C SER A 229 12.66 4.83 2.58
N ARG A 230 13.89 5.21 2.27
CA ARG A 230 14.20 6.08 1.12
C ARG A 230 14.42 5.30 -0.16
N TRP A 231 14.81 4.04 -0.08
CA TRP A 231 14.99 3.21 -1.25
C TRP A 231 14.61 1.75 -1.01
N GLN A 232 14.15 1.13 -2.05
CA GLN A 232 13.90 -0.29 -2.14
C GLN A 232 14.42 -0.79 -3.47
N LEU A 233 15.14 -1.91 -3.45
CA LEU A 233 15.59 -2.63 -4.64
C LEU A 233 14.97 -4.01 -4.63
N SER A 234 14.64 -4.53 -5.80
CA SER A 234 14.12 -5.88 -5.94
C SER A 234 14.67 -6.54 -7.19
N THR A 235 14.93 -7.83 -7.12
CA THR A 235 15.27 -8.66 -8.26
C THR A 235 14.72 -10.06 -8.07
N GLY A 236 14.51 -10.76 -9.17
CA GLY A 236 14.12 -12.14 -9.13
C GLY A 236 14.27 -12.80 -10.48
N ALA A 237 14.32 -14.13 -10.45
CA ALA A 237 14.33 -14.96 -11.62
C ALA A 237 13.39 -16.14 -11.43
N ALA A 238 12.74 -16.57 -12.50
CA ALA A 238 11.93 -17.76 -12.53
C ALA A 238 12.27 -18.60 -13.75
N TRP A 239 12.45 -19.90 -13.52
CA TRP A 239 12.64 -20.88 -14.56
C TRP A 239 11.48 -21.86 -14.53
N LYS A 240 10.94 -22.18 -15.70
CA LYS A 240 9.86 -23.10 -15.91
C LYS A 240 10.25 -24.15 -16.94
N GLY A 241 10.39 -25.40 -16.48
CA GLY A 241 10.55 -26.58 -17.32
C GLY A 241 9.21 -27.28 -17.57
N ASP A 242 9.26 -28.51 -18.07
CA ASP A 242 8.06 -29.31 -18.36
C ASP A 242 7.31 -29.71 -17.09
N LYS A 243 8.05 -30.05 -16.04
CA LYS A 243 7.47 -30.50 -14.76
C LYS A 243 7.96 -29.71 -13.55
N ASP A 244 8.97 -28.91 -13.71
CA ASP A 244 9.65 -28.23 -12.63
C ASP A 244 9.58 -26.72 -12.81
N GLU A 245 9.24 -26.01 -11.76
CA GLU A 245 9.29 -24.55 -11.69
C GLU A 245 10.17 -24.13 -10.52
N VAL A 246 11.10 -23.22 -10.75
CA VAL A 246 11.98 -22.67 -9.73
C VAL A 246 11.91 -21.16 -9.79
N SER A 247 11.76 -20.51 -8.65
CA SER A 247 11.89 -19.06 -8.57
C SER A 247 12.68 -18.61 -7.34
N LEU A 248 13.39 -17.51 -7.52
CA LEU A 248 14.11 -16.81 -6.47
C LEU A 248 13.74 -15.33 -6.55
N SER A 249 13.36 -14.74 -5.43
CA SER A 249 13.13 -13.30 -5.31
C SER A 249 13.88 -12.72 -4.13
N LEU A 250 14.44 -11.53 -4.33
CA LEU A 250 15.20 -10.77 -3.35
C LEU A 250 14.66 -9.34 -3.31
N ALA A 251 14.50 -8.79 -2.10
CA ALA A 251 14.14 -7.39 -1.91
C ALA A 251 14.96 -6.77 -0.78
N TRP A 252 15.62 -5.67 -1.09
CA TRP A 252 16.38 -4.85 -0.15
C TRP A 252 15.62 -3.56 0.15
N ILE A 253 15.55 -3.20 1.43
CA ILE A 253 14.92 -1.96 1.88
C ILE A 253 15.92 -1.24 2.79
N GLY A 254 16.30 -0.04 2.42
CA GLY A 254 17.34 0.71 3.13
C GLY A 254 16.98 2.15 3.44
N ASN A 255 17.81 2.79 4.22
CA ASN A 255 17.55 4.08 4.85
C ASN A 255 16.21 4.09 5.59
N ARG A 256 16.04 3.10 6.47
CA ARG A 256 14.82 2.89 7.22
C ARG A 256 14.82 3.73 8.48
N THR A 257 13.65 4.24 8.86
CA THR A 257 13.47 5.04 10.07
C THR A 257 12.77 4.20 11.12
N SER A 258 13.40 4.05 12.29
CA SER A 258 12.75 3.38 13.42
C SER A 258 11.61 4.22 14.01
N THR A 259 10.51 3.58 14.37
CA THR A 259 9.45 4.16 15.19
C THR A 259 9.76 4.09 16.69
N ASN A 260 10.78 3.33 17.07
CA ASN A 260 11.26 3.21 18.45
C ASN A 260 12.39 4.22 18.69
N SER A 261 12.16 5.20 19.56
CA SER A 261 13.14 6.26 19.87
C SER A 261 14.45 5.76 20.50
N ASN A 262 14.47 4.54 21.01
CA ASN A 262 15.66 3.92 21.62
C ASN A 262 16.54 3.20 20.58
N ILE A 263 16.08 3.06 19.34
CA ILE A 263 16.79 2.41 18.24
C ILE A 263 16.98 3.44 17.16
N GLN A 264 18.22 3.84 16.92
CA GLN A 264 18.55 4.87 15.92
C GLN A 264 18.73 4.29 14.51
N ASP A 265 19.26 3.09 14.42
CA ASP A 265 19.52 2.39 13.15
C ASP A 265 18.91 1.00 13.20
N ILE A 266 18.01 0.73 12.28
CA ILE A 266 17.39 -0.60 12.07
C ILE A 266 17.99 -1.33 10.87
N GLY A 267 19.03 -0.76 10.28
CA GLY A 267 19.82 -1.38 9.23
C GLY A 267 19.07 -1.65 7.92
N LEU A 268 19.75 -2.36 7.07
CA LEU A 268 19.23 -2.86 5.79
C LEU A 268 18.38 -4.10 6.04
N MET A 269 17.15 -4.10 5.52
CA MET A 269 16.30 -5.28 5.48
C MET A 269 16.52 -6.02 4.16
N LEU A 270 16.70 -7.33 4.21
CA LEU A 270 16.76 -8.22 3.05
C LEU A 270 15.71 -9.31 3.20
N ASN A 271 14.70 -9.27 2.35
CA ASN A 271 13.76 -10.36 2.19
C ASN A 271 14.21 -11.24 1.03
N SER A 272 14.15 -12.55 1.23
CA SER A 272 14.52 -13.51 0.21
C SER A 272 13.60 -14.71 0.26
N THR A 273 13.08 -15.11 -0.89
CA THR A 273 12.15 -16.24 -1.02
C THR A 273 12.60 -17.12 -2.16
N PHE A 274 12.70 -18.41 -1.90
CA PHE A 274 12.90 -19.45 -2.89
C PHE A 274 11.63 -20.30 -2.95
N LEU A 275 11.18 -20.60 -4.16
CA LEU A 275 10.08 -21.52 -4.40
C LEU A 275 10.47 -22.54 -5.45
N TYR A 276 10.27 -23.81 -5.15
CA TYR A 276 10.35 -24.91 -6.08
C TYR A 276 9.01 -25.62 -6.14
N THR A 277 8.54 -25.91 -7.34
CA THR A 277 7.31 -26.69 -7.57
C THR A 277 7.59 -27.80 -8.57
N HIS A 278 7.21 -29.04 -8.20
CA HIS A 278 7.26 -30.20 -9.08
C HIS A 278 5.82 -30.64 -9.43
N HIS A 279 5.51 -30.70 -10.71
CA HIS A 279 4.24 -31.22 -11.24
C HIS A 279 4.37 -32.72 -11.44
N ILE A 280 3.80 -33.48 -10.50
CA ILE A 280 3.83 -34.95 -10.54
C ILE A 280 3.01 -35.45 -11.72
N ASN A 281 1.85 -34.86 -11.93
CA ASN A 281 0.95 -35.05 -13.07
C ASN A 281 0.00 -33.85 -13.19
N ASP A 282 -0.99 -33.95 -14.10
CA ASP A 282 -1.94 -32.85 -14.38
C ASP A 282 -2.85 -32.47 -13.17
N VAL A 283 -2.88 -33.30 -12.12
CA VAL A 283 -3.75 -33.12 -10.95
C VAL A 283 -2.95 -32.80 -9.69
N PHE A 284 -1.75 -33.35 -9.54
CA PHE A 284 -0.94 -33.25 -8.32
C PHE A 284 0.37 -32.52 -8.57
N SER A 285 0.69 -31.60 -7.68
CA SER A 285 1.99 -30.96 -7.59
C SER A 285 2.47 -30.88 -6.13
N ALA A 286 3.77 -30.86 -5.94
CA ALA A 286 4.43 -30.64 -4.65
C ALA A 286 5.25 -29.38 -4.72
N SER A 287 5.18 -28.53 -3.68
CA SER A 287 5.93 -27.29 -3.62
C SER A 287 6.73 -27.19 -2.32
N LEU A 288 7.93 -26.64 -2.43
CA LEU A 288 8.80 -26.25 -1.32
C LEU A 288 9.02 -24.74 -1.38
N ALA A 289 8.64 -24.04 -0.33
CA ALA A 289 8.92 -22.62 -0.15
C ALA A 289 9.93 -22.44 0.99
N VAL A 290 10.93 -21.59 0.79
CA VAL A 290 11.91 -21.21 1.80
C VAL A 290 12.00 -19.70 1.81
N ASP A 291 11.57 -19.08 2.90
CA ASP A 291 11.73 -17.65 3.14
C ASP A 291 13.00 -17.40 3.96
N ASN A 292 13.48 -16.16 3.88
CA ASN A 292 14.71 -15.73 4.58
C ASN A 292 15.91 -16.65 4.35
N ILE A 293 16.17 -17.02 3.10
CA ILE A 293 17.21 -17.99 2.69
C ILE A 293 18.60 -17.68 3.26
N PHE A 294 18.88 -16.40 3.50
CA PHE A 294 20.17 -15.93 4.00
C PHE A 294 20.23 -15.80 5.53
N ASP A 295 19.19 -16.29 6.23
CA ASP A 295 19.09 -16.25 7.70
C ASP A 295 19.41 -14.85 8.28
N ARG A 296 18.78 -13.81 7.70
CA ARG A 296 19.03 -12.42 8.09
C ARG A 296 18.13 -12.04 9.25
N ASP A 297 18.73 -11.48 10.29
CA ASP A 297 18.04 -10.80 11.38
C ASP A 297 17.47 -9.47 10.89
N ASN A 298 16.28 -9.50 10.29
CA ASN A 298 15.60 -8.30 9.82
C ASN A 298 14.85 -7.62 10.98
N LEU A 299 15.25 -6.42 11.35
CA LEU A 299 14.48 -5.62 12.29
C LEU A 299 13.29 -4.96 11.59
N THR A 300 12.11 -5.03 12.22
CA THR A 300 10.94 -4.25 11.81
C THR A 300 11.13 -2.77 12.17
N ASP A 301 10.27 -1.88 11.66
CA ASP A 301 10.31 -0.45 12.00
C ASP A 301 10.06 -0.18 13.49
N GLY A 302 9.43 -1.10 14.21
CA GLY A 302 9.26 -1.07 15.67
C GLY A 302 10.49 -1.56 16.45
N GLY A 303 11.52 -2.08 15.75
CA GLY A 303 12.72 -2.63 16.38
C GLY A 303 12.56 -4.05 16.91
N TYR A 304 11.62 -4.81 16.39
CA TYR A 304 11.47 -6.24 16.66
C TYR A 304 12.05 -7.02 15.48
N TYR A 305 12.64 -8.19 15.76
CA TYR A 305 13.03 -9.12 14.71
C TYR A 305 11.77 -9.61 13.96
N SER A 306 11.82 -9.63 12.65
CA SER A 306 10.82 -10.36 11.88
C SER A 306 11.18 -11.85 11.97
N GLU A 307 10.25 -12.65 12.44
CA GLU A 307 10.37 -14.10 12.32
C GLU A 307 10.53 -14.44 10.83
N GLY A 308 11.59 -15.18 10.50
CA GLY A 308 11.91 -15.65 9.15
C GLY A 308 10.97 -16.76 8.68
#